data_df3c2d32098a7b01678ad647f963a2c8
#
_entry.id   df3c2d32098a7b01678ad647f963a2c8
#
_cell.length_a   1.000
_cell.length_b   1.000
_cell.length_c   1.000
_cell.angle_alpha   90.00
_cell.angle_beta   90.00
_cell.angle_gamma   90.00
#
_symmetry.space_group_name_H-M   'P 1'
#
loop_
_entity.id
_entity.type
_entity.pdbx_description
1 polymer ?
#
loop_
_entity_poly.entity_id
_entity_poly.type
_entity_poly.pdbx_seq_one_letter_code
_entity_poly.pdbx_strand_id
1 'polypeptide(L)'
;MYIKEAHPSDGWVVPQNERQGIAIKDPRNYDERMKVAEKICTLLKIKIPCLVDKMDDAINKAYAAWPDRIYVVGTDGKIAVMGGQGPRGFAPSVADTRAWLEKLAASDSAPKRSP
;
A
#
# COMPACT_ATOMS: atom_id res chain seq x y z
N MET A 1 -0.46 -1.84 -3.98
CA MET A 1 -0.71 -1.04 -5.21
C MET A 1 0.03 0.28 -5.12
N TYR A 2 0.69 0.67 -6.18
CA TYR A 2 1.31 1.98 -6.32
C TYR A 2 0.29 2.98 -6.87
N ILE A 3 0.08 4.05 -6.14
CA ILE A 3 -0.86 5.13 -6.50
C ILE A 3 -0.10 6.43 -6.74
N LYS A 4 -0.82 7.54 -6.90
CA LYS A 4 -0.23 8.87 -7.09
C LYS A 4 0.84 9.16 -6.04
N GLU A 5 1.97 9.70 -6.49
CA GLU A 5 3.08 10.08 -5.61
C GLU A 5 2.67 11.19 -4.63
N ALA A 6 3.03 11.04 -3.37
CA ALA A 6 2.71 12.03 -2.35
C ALA A 6 3.79 13.11 -2.22
N HIS A 7 5.05 12.72 -2.37
CA HIS A 7 6.20 13.61 -2.17
C HIS A 7 7.22 13.48 -3.32
N PRO A 8 6.84 13.85 -4.54
CA PRO A 8 7.78 13.82 -5.67
C PRO A 8 8.88 14.87 -5.50
N SER A 9 10.03 14.64 -6.12
CA SER A 9 11.19 15.56 -6.04
C SER A 9 10.93 16.94 -6.65
N ASP A 10 9.98 17.02 -7.57
CA ASP A 10 9.53 18.27 -8.22
C ASP A 10 8.25 18.83 -7.59
N GLY A 11 7.88 18.37 -6.41
CA GLY A 11 6.75 18.84 -5.62
C GLY A 11 7.09 19.01 -4.15
N TRP A 12 6.22 18.58 -3.28
CA TRP A 12 6.45 18.63 -1.84
C TRP A 12 7.40 17.52 -1.38
N VAL A 13 8.68 17.87 -1.18
CA VAL A 13 9.73 16.93 -0.76
C VAL A 13 9.74 16.79 0.76
N VAL A 14 9.97 15.58 1.26
CA VAL A 14 10.19 15.32 2.69
C VAL A 14 11.65 14.91 2.95
N PRO A 15 12.28 15.37 4.06
CA PRO A 15 13.69 15.08 4.35
C PRO A 15 13.99 13.58 4.46
N GLN A 16 13.03 12.77 4.87
CA GLN A 16 13.18 11.32 4.96
C GLN A 16 13.48 10.69 3.60
N ASN A 17 12.84 11.14 2.53
CA ASN A 17 13.07 10.65 1.18
C ASN A 17 14.50 10.96 0.72
N GLU A 18 14.99 12.16 1.01
CA GLU A 18 16.37 12.56 0.69
C GLU A 18 17.39 11.66 1.42
N ARG A 19 17.16 11.39 2.71
CA ARG A 19 18.02 10.49 3.49
C ARG A 19 18.04 9.06 2.98
N GLN A 20 16.95 8.59 2.39
CA GLN A 20 16.84 7.26 1.82
C GLN A 20 17.29 7.21 0.35
N GLY A 21 17.73 8.32 -0.21
CA GLY A 21 18.13 8.40 -1.62
C GLY A 21 16.95 8.34 -2.59
N ILE A 22 15.74 8.62 -2.11
CA ILE A 22 14.52 8.63 -2.92
C ILE A 22 14.34 10.01 -3.52
N ALA A 23 14.57 10.13 -4.84
CA ALA A 23 14.38 11.33 -5.62
C ALA A 23 13.57 10.99 -6.87
N ILE A 24 12.24 11.07 -6.77
CA ILE A 24 11.33 10.65 -7.82
C ILE A 24 10.51 11.85 -8.26
N LYS A 25 10.59 12.16 -9.56
CA LYS A 25 9.73 13.17 -10.17
C LYS A 25 8.31 12.65 -10.30
N ASP A 26 7.33 13.56 -10.23
CA ASP A 26 5.94 13.19 -10.43
C ASP A 26 5.72 12.62 -11.84
N PRO A 27 5.26 11.37 -11.98
CA PRO A 27 5.00 10.78 -13.28
C PRO A 27 3.97 11.57 -14.09
N ARG A 28 4.27 11.81 -15.37
CA ARG A 28 3.40 12.56 -16.27
C ARG A 28 2.47 11.70 -17.12
N ASN A 29 2.77 10.40 -17.19
CA ASN A 29 1.98 9.42 -17.94
C ASN A 29 2.08 8.04 -17.26
N TYR A 30 1.29 7.09 -17.75
CA TYR A 30 1.21 5.74 -17.17
C TYR A 30 2.54 4.99 -17.27
N ASP A 31 3.25 5.08 -18.39
CA ASP A 31 4.55 4.41 -18.55
C ASP A 31 5.58 4.94 -17.54
N GLU A 32 5.61 6.24 -17.31
CA GLU A 32 6.46 6.83 -16.28
C GLU A 32 6.06 6.34 -14.88
N ARG A 33 4.76 6.26 -14.59
CA ARG A 33 4.27 5.76 -13.30
C ARG A 33 4.65 4.29 -13.09
N MET A 34 4.55 3.46 -14.12
CA MET A 34 4.98 2.05 -14.05
C MET A 34 6.48 1.93 -13.78
N LYS A 35 7.31 2.73 -14.44
CA LYS A 35 8.76 2.74 -14.23
C LYS A 35 9.13 3.18 -12.82
N VAL A 36 8.43 4.18 -12.29
CA VAL A 36 8.63 4.64 -10.91
C VAL A 36 8.24 3.55 -9.92
N ALA A 37 7.11 2.89 -10.13
CA ALA A 37 6.68 1.79 -9.28
C ALA A 37 7.71 0.65 -9.25
N GLU A 38 8.26 0.28 -10.41
CA GLU A 38 9.31 -0.73 -10.53
C GLU A 38 10.59 -0.31 -9.78
N LYS A 39 11.01 0.95 -9.94
CA LYS A 39 12.16 1.50 -9.24
C LYS A 39 11.97 1.47 -7.72
N ILE A 40 10.81 1.88 -7.22
CA ILE A 40 10.49 1.86 -5.78
C ILE A 40 10.48 0.43 -5.26
N CYS A 41 9.86 -0.50 -5.96
CA CYS A 41 9.84 -1.91 -5.56
C CYS A 41 11.26 -2.49 -5.46
N THR A 42 12.13 -2.12 -6.38
CA THR A 42 13.54 -2.53 -6.35
C THR A 42 14.28 -1.91 -5.17
N LEU A 43 14.16 -0.61 -4.96
CA LEU A 43 14.84 0.11 -3.89
C LEU A 43 14.41 -0.38 -2.49
N LEU A 44 13.12 -0.64 -2.30
CA LEU A 44 12.56 -1.09 -1.04
C LEU A 44 12.55 -2.61 -0.89
N LYS A 45 13.08 -3.34 -1.89
CA LYS A 45 13.14 -4.81 -1.90
C LYS A 45 11.76 -5.46 -1.70
N ILE A 46 10.74 -4.87 -2.31
CA ILE A 46 9.38 -5.40 -2.29
C ILE A 46 9.30 -6.58 -3.27
N LYS A 47 8.98 -7.77 -2.75
CA LYS A 47 8.92 -9.01 -3.54
C LYS A 47 7.50 -9.45 -3.89
N ILE A 48 6.50 -8.83 -3.29
CA ILE A 48 5.10 -9.12 -3.60
C ILE A 48 4.69 -8.41 -4.90
N PRO A 49 3.69 -8.92 -5.62
CA PRO A 49 3.18 -8.25 -6.82
C PRO A 49 2.74 -6.82 -6.51
N CYS A 50 3.13 -5.88 -7.38
CA CYS A 50 2.75 -4.48 -7.26
C CYS A 50 1.92 -4.09 -8.49
N LEU A 51 0.67 -3.71 -8.24
CA LEU A 51 -0.21 -3.13 -9.25
C LEU A 51 -0.03 -1.62 -9.28
N VAL A 52 -0.27 -1.01 -10.42
CA VAL A 52 -0.10 0.43 -10.64
C VAL A 52 -1.45 1.03 -11.00
N ASP A 53 -1.83 2.10 -10.29
CA ASP A 53 -3.07 2.82 -10.57
C ASP A 53 -2.98 3.60 -11.88
N LYS A 54 -4.11 3.74 -12.56
CA LYS A 54 -4.21 4.53 -13.80
C LYS A 54 -4.02 6.02 -13.51
N MET A 55 -3.73 6.79 -14.56
CA MET A 55 -3.48 8.24 -14.42
C MET A 55 -4.73 9.03 -14.02
N ASP A 56 -5.92 8.46 -14.15
CA ASP A 56 -7.16 9.03 -13.62
C ASP A 56 -7.34 8.81 -12.12
N ASP A 57 -6.41 8.09 -11.49
CA ASP A 57 -6.42 7.78 -10.06
C ASP A 57 -7.67 7.01 -9.61
N ALA A 58 -8.19 6.13 -10.46
CA ALA A 58 -9.45 5.41 -10.23
C ALA A 58 -9.44 4.62 -8.92
N ILE A 59 -8.37 3.86 -8.64
CA ILE A 59 -8.25 3.07 -7.41
C ILE A 59 -8.02 3.97 -6.20
N ASN A 60 -7.14 4.96 -6.33
CA ASN A 60 -6.92 5.95 -5.28
C ASN A 60 -8.24 6.60 -4.83
N LYS A 61 -9.05 7.03 -5.79
CA LYS A 61 -10.35 7.65 -5.51
C LYS A 61 -11.35 6.67 -4.91
N ALA A 62 -11.43 5.45 -5.45
CA ALA A 62 -12.36 4.43 -4.98
C ALA A 62 -12.12 4.05 -3.51
N TYR A 63 -10.85 3.98 -3.10
CA TYR A 63 -10.46 3.58 -1.75
C TYR A 63 -10.12 4.77 -0.85
N ALA A 64 -10.19 6.00 -1.33
CA ALA A 64 -9.72 7.20 -0.62
C ALA A 64 -8.30 6.95 -0.04
N ALA A 65 -7.39 6.50 -0.89
CA ALA A 65 -6.15 5.90 -0.45
C ALA A 65 -4.99 6.89 -0.24
N TRP A 66 -5.01 8.03 -0.90
CA TRP A 66 -3.91 8.99 -0.83
C TRP A 66 -3.80 9.65 0.55
N PRO A 67 -2.62 9.85 1.14
CA PRO A 67 -1.28 9.50 0.62
C PRO A 67 -0.93 8.02 0.75
N ASP A 68 -1.52 7.32 1.69
CA ASP A 68 -1.39 5.88 1.88
C ASP A 68 -2.55 5.34 2.70
N ARG A 69 -2.89 4.06 2.50
CA ARG A 69 -3.95 3.39 3.23
C ARG A 69 -3.84 1.88 3.09
N ILE A 70 -4.19 1.15 4.13
CA ILE A 70 -4.19 -0.31 4.15
C ILE A 70 -5.62 -0.82 4.20
N TYR A 71 -5.93 -1.77 3.31
CA TYR A 71 -7.13 -2.57 3.36
C TYR A 71 -6.75 -4.05 3.36
N VAL A 72 -7.48 -4.85 4.09
CA VAL A 72 -7.36 -6.30 4.03
C VAL A 72 -8.65 -6.87 3.47
N VAL A 73 -8.54 -7.65 2.41
CA VAL A 73 -9.65 -8.42 1.84
C VAL A 73 -9.57 -9.83 2.40
N GLY A 74 -10.63 -10.27 3.07
CA GLY A 74 -10.70 -11.60 3.66
C GLY A 74 -10.91 -12.70 2.61
N THR A 75 -10.84 -13.93 3.06
CA THR A 75 -11.03 -15.11 2.20
C THR A 75 -12.44 -15.21 1.62
N ASP A 76 -13.40 -14.52 2.21
CA ASP A 76 -14.78 -14.39 1.72
C ASP A 76 -14.94 -13.30 0.64
N GLY A 77 -13.87 -12.61 0.26
CA GLY A 77 -13.90 -11.52 -0.71
C GLY A 77 -14.37 -10.17 -0.17
N LYS A 78 -14.62 -10.09 1.12
CA LYS A 78 -15.08 -8.86 1.77
C LYS A 78 -13.94 -8.15 2.49
N ILE A 79 -14.07 -6.83 2.67
CA ILE A 79 -13.09 -6.05 3.44
C ILE A 79 -13.16 -6.46 4.91
N ALA A 80 -12.07 -7.04 5.41
CA ALA A 80 -11.92 -7.46 6.80
C ALA A 80 -11.30 -6.35 7.66
N VAL A 81 -10.39 -5.57 7.10
CA VAL A 81 -9.78 -4.42 7.77
C VAL A 81 -9.83 -3.23 6.82
N MET A 82 -10.43 -2.14 7.28
CA MET A 82 -10.38 -0.85 6.60
C MET A 82 -9.53 0.08 7.46
N GLY A 83 -8.27 0.26 7.03
CA GLY A 83 -7.34 1.11 7.76
C GLY A 83 -7.68 2.60 7.64
N GLY A 84 -7.18 3.38 8.58
CA GLY A 84 -7.27 4.83 8.53
C GLY A 84 -6.35 5.41 7.46
N GLN A 85 -6.76 6.55 6.89
CA GLN A 85 -5.98 7.25 5.88
C GLN A 85 -4.69 7.80 6.50
N GLY A 86 -3.56 7.63 5.80
CA GLY A 86 -2.28 8.18 6.21
C GLY A 86 -2.24 9.72 6.19
N PRO A 87 -1.17 10.29 6.76
CA PRO A 87 -0.07 9.61 7.44
C PRO A 87 -0.42 9.05 8.82
N ARG A 88 -1.36 9.64 9.55
CA ARG A 88 -1.68 9.26 10.94
C ARG A 88 -2.32 7.88 11.08
N GLY A 89 -3.12 7.47 10.10
CA GLY A 89 -3.82 6.19 10.10
C GLY A 89 -2.94 4.98 9.76
N PHE A 90 -1.71 5.19 9.28
CA PHE A 90 -0.86 4.11 8.78
C PHE A 90 -0.41 3.15 9.89
N ALA A 91 0.24 3.65 10.93
CA ALA A 91 0.77 2.81 12.00
C ALA A 91 -0.31 2.00 12.73
N PRO A 92 -1.47 2.59 13.12
CA PRO A 92 -2.58 1.81 13.67
C PRO A 92 -3.10 0.75 12.71
N SER A 93 -3.14 1.03 11.40
CA SER A 93 -3.60 0.09 10.39
C SER A 93 -2.66 -1.11 10.24
N VAL A 94 -1.35 -0.90 10.35
CA VAL A 94 -0.36 -1.98 10.38
C VAL A 94 -0.61 -2.91 11.56
N ALA A 95 -0.84 -2.35 12.74
CA ALA A 95 -1.13 -3.12 13.95
C ALA A 95 -2.42 -3.94 13.81
N ASP A 96 -3.48 -3.34 13.29
CA ASP A 96 -4.77 -4.00 13.07
C ASP A 96 -4.66 -5.13 12.02
N THR A 97 -3.90 -4.89 10.96
CA THR A 97 -3.64 -5.89 9.91
C THR A 97 -2.87 -7.08 10.48
N ARG A 98 -1.84 -6.82 11.28
CA ARG A 98 -1.06 -7.87 11.95
C ARG A 98 -1.94 -8.71 12.87
N ALA A 99 -2.75 -8.07 13.69
CA ALA A 99 -3.68 -8.75 14.60
C ALA A 99 -4.66 -9.65 13.84
N TRP A 100 -5.19 -9.17 12.72
CA TRP A 100 -6.08 -9.96 11.88
C TRP A 100 -5.37 -11.17 11.26
N LEU A 101 -4.15 -11.00 10.78
CA LEU A 101 -3.35 -12.09 10.21
C LEU A 101 -2.98 -13.15 11.26
N GLU A 102 -2.62 -12.73 12.46
CA GLU A 102 -2.32 -13.64 13.56
C GLU A 102 -3.55 -14.47 13.96
N LYS A 103 -4.71 -13.84 13.98
CA LYS A 103 -5.98 -14.50 14.29
C LYS A 103 -6.36 -15.53 13.19
N LEU A 104 -6.14 -15.17 11.92
CA LEU A 104 -6.37 -16.07 10.81
C LEU A 104 -5.42 -17.27 10.88
N ALA A 105 -4.14 -17.06 11.14
CA ALA A 105 -3.15 -18.13 11.26
C ALA A 105 -3.48 -19.08 12.44
N ALA A 106 -3.92 -18.54 13.57
CA ALA A 106 -4.35 -19.35 14.71
C ALA A 106 -5.60 -20.19 14.38
N SER A 107 -6.54 -19.64 13.63
CA SER A 107 -7.74 -20.35 13.15
C SER A 107 -7.38 -21.50 12.21
N ASP A 108 -6.45 -21.26 11.27
CA ASP A 108 -6.01 -22.28 10.30
C ASP A 108 -5.21 -23.41 10.96
N SER A 109 -4.49 -23.12 12.06
CA SER A 109 -3.73 -24.12 12.82
C SER A 109 -4.56 -24.86 13.88
N ALA A 110 -5.81 -24.42 14.13
CA ALA A 110 -6.70 -25.11 15.06
C ALA A 110 -7.18 -26.44 14.50
N PRO A 111 -7.36 -27.50 15.35
CA PRO A 111 -7.91 -28.76 14.89
C PRO A 111 -9.29 -28.53 14.25
N LYS A 112 -9.47 -29.02 13.02
CA LYS A 112 -10.79 -29.00 12.37
C LYS A 112 -11.71 -29.91 13.14
N ARG A 113 -12.87 -29.40 13.55
CA ARG A 113 -13.91 -30.23 14.16
C ARG A 113 -14.45 -31.19 13.09
N SER A 114 -14.47 -32.46 13.44
CA SER A 114 -15.18 -33.45 12.61
C SER A 114 -16.66 -33.08 12.52
N PRO A 115 -17.28 -33.23 11.37
CA PRO A 115 -18.73 -33.01 11.25
C PRO A 115 -19.53 -34.01 12.08
#